data_f3514f6abc80ca65e0bc9c04de68584b
#
_entry.id   f3514f6abc80ca65e0bc9c04de68584b
#
_cell.length_a   1.000
_cell.length_b   1.000
_cell.length_c   1.000
_cell.angle_alpha   90.00
_cell.angle_beta   90.00
_cell.angle_gamma   90.00
#
_symmetry.space_group_name_H-M   'P 1'
#
loop_
_entity.id
_entity.type
_entity.pdbx_description
1 polymer ?
#
loop_
_entity_poly.entity_id
_entity_poly.type
_entity_poly.pdbx_seq_one_letter_code
_entity_poly.pdbx_strand_id
1 'polypeptide(L)'
;LSDPFVVRSLDEIRFWSRIMKEHSFFLRLGFRCEDTQLINEANQFHETFEDIERRSHSFQADTDPQTIRQFNSEVHNAAVHIWAFKRKVLGLILRCQLPGGNNFPLLVDHVSREANYFRNRLEELNSGRLEPLPDAIIDENVFFLKIMADHAKFIGHLLDPSERKLVEQAREFSQDFDTLMYQAIDLSSMRPQSQTHPLLSQFVDENRVSVKSLRDFKKTARDLIEECRIKSIIHPLLADHVFREAERFLFILDMFDRSLSGMKVNKKEIMH
;
A
#
# COMPACT_ATOMS: atom_id res chain seq x y z
N LEU A 1 -23.51 -1.51 19.57
CA LEU A 1 -22.44 -0.61 19.12
C LEU A 1 -21.30 -1.50 18.58
N SER A 2 -20.89 -1.25 17.34
CA SER A 2 -19.77 -1.99 16.73
C SER A 2 -18.47 -1.70 17.50
N ASP A 3 -17.68 -2.75 17.74
CA ASP A 3 -16.36 -2.59 18.37
C ASP A 3 -15.39 -1.97 17.35
N PRO A 4 -14.73 -0.84 17.67
CA PRO A 4 -13.77 -0.20 16.77
C PRO A 4 -12.64 -1.12 16.34
N PHE A 5 -12.19 -2.05 17.19
CA PHE A 5 -11.19 -3.05 16.86
C PHE A 5 -11.68 -3.98 15.74
N VAL A 6 -12.92 -4.47 15.84
CA VAL A 6 -13.53 -5.37 14.82
C VAL A 6 -13.61 -4.65 13.48
N VAL A 7 -14.14 -3.42 13.47
CA VAL A 7 -14.31 -2.64 12.25
C VAL A 7 -12.95 -2.38 11.57
N ARG A 8 -11.94 -1.94 12.33
CA ARG A 8 -10.60 -1.66 11.79
C ARG A 8 -9.90 -2.93 11.30
N SER A 9 -10.00 -4.02 12.05
CA SER A 9 -9.40 -5.30 11.65
C SER A 9 -9.98 -5.81 10.33
N LEU A 10 -11.31 -5.78 10.19
CA LEU A 10 -11.97 -6.23 8.96
C LEU A 10 -11.66 -5.32 7.77
N ASP A 11 -11.55 -4.01 7.97
CA ASP A 11 -11.16 -3.06 6.93
C ASP A 11 -9.74 -3.34 6.42
N GLU A 12 -8.77 -3.50 7.32
CA GLU A 12 -7.39 -3.83 6.95
C GLU A 12 -7.28 -5.19 6.26
N ILE A 13 -7.95 -6.23 6.81
CA ILE A 13 -7.90 -7.57 6.21
C ILE A 13 -8.51 -7.56 4.81
N ARG A 14 -9.68 -6.95 4.61
CA ARG A 14 -10.35 -6.91 3.30
C ARG A 14 -9.52 -6.22 2.24
N PHE A 15 -8.92 -5.09 2.61
CA PHE A 15 -8.06 -4.35 1.69
C PHE A 15 -6.78 -5.14 1.37
N TRP A 16 -6.00 -5.48 2.39
CA TRP A 16 -4.67 -6.05 2.18
C TRP A 16 -4.68 -7.50 1.71
N SER A 17 -5.70 -8.30 2.05
CA SER A 17 -5.80 -9.67 1.50
C SER A 17 -6.01 -9.65 0.00
N ARG A 18 -6.82 -8.72 -0.51
CA ARG A 18 -6.97 -8.50 -1.95
C ARG A 18 -5.65 -8.07 -2.59
N ILE A 19 -4.92 -7.14 -1.97
CA ILE A 19 -3.60 -6.70 -2.43
C ILE A 19 -2.62 -7.88 -2.48
N MET A 20 -2.54 -8.70 -1.42
CA MET A 20 -1.64 -9.87 -1.37
C MET A 20 -1.99 -10.93 -2.42
N LYS A 21 -3.28 -11.18 -2.64
CA LYS A 21 -3.76 -12.06 -3.72
C LYS A 21 -3.28 -11.58 -5.09
N GLU A 22 -3.45 -10.30 -5.37
CA GLU A 22 -3.05 -9.68 -6.63
C GLU A 22 -1.53 -9.67 -6.82
N HIS A 23 -0.75 -9.43 -5.76
CA HIS A 23 0.71 -9.57 -5.80
C HIS A 23 1.16 -10.97 -6.19
N SER A 24 0.49 -12.00 -5.69
CA SER A 24 0.80 -13.38 -6.05
C SER A 24 0.57 -13.63 -7.55
N PHE A 25 -0.51 -13.07 -8.09
CA PHE A 25 -0.79 -13.11 -9.52
C PHE A 25 0.27 -12.37 -10.34
N PHE A 26 0.69 -11.15 -9.95
CA PHE A 26 1.69 -10.38 -10.68
C PHE A 26 3.07 -11.05 -10.66
N LEU A 27 3.50 -11.56 -9.51
CA LEU A 27 4.75 -12.30 -9.39
C LEU A 27 4.74 -13.55 -10.29
N ARG A 28 3.63 -14.27 -10.32
CA ARG A 28 3.45 -15.43 -11.18
C ARG A 28 3.63 -15.09 -12.67
N LEU A 29 3.03 -13.99 -13.13
CA LEU A 29 3.18 -13.51 -14.51
C LEU A 29 4.62 -13.11 -14.85
N GLY A 30 5.40 -12.74 -13.85
CA GLY A 30 6.78 -12.31 -14.05
C GLY A 30 7.81 -13.45 -14.03
N PHE A 31 7.45 -14.67 -13.65
CA PHE A 31 8.34 -15.85 -13.71
C PHE A 31 8.41 -16.40 -15.13
N ARG A 32 9.53 -17.06 -15.44
CA ARG A 32 9.66 -17.84 -16.69
C ARG A 32 8.90 -19.15 -16.56
N CYS A 33 8.52 -19.75 -17.68
CA CYS A 33 7.75 -21.00 -17.68
C CYS A 33 8.49 -22.18 -17.00
N GLU A 34 9.82 -22.17 -16.97
CA GLU A 34 10.64 -23.16 -16.28
C GLU A 34 10.73 -22.97 -14.75
N ASP A 35 10.38 -21.81 -14.23
CA ASP A 35 10.40 -21.51 -12.79
C ASP A 35 9.16 -22.11 -12.06
N THR A 36 8.84 -23.37 -12.37
CA THR A 36 7.59 -24.03 -11.98
C THR A 36 7.35 -24.07 -10.46
N GLN A 37 8.40 -24.24 -9.67
CA GLN A 37 8.28 -24.21 -8.21
C GLN A 37 7.80 -22.85 -7.70
N LEU A 38 8.38 -21.74 -8.19
CA LEU A 38 8.00 -20.39 -7.79
C LEU A 38 6.58 -20.05 -8.28
N ILE A 39 6.21 -20.51 -9.47
CA ILE A 39 4.85 -20.38 -10.01
C ILE A 39 3.84 -21.08 -9.10
N ASN A 40 4.14 -22.31 -8.67
CA ASN A 40 3.27 -23.08 -7.77
C ASN A 40 3.15 -22.42 -6.38
N GLU A 41 4.25 -21.94 -5.80
CA GLU A 41 4.22 -21.17 -4.54
C GLU A 41 3.36 -19.92 -4.67
N ALA A 42 3.50 -19.17 -5.77
CA ALA A 42 2.68 -17.98 -6.03
C ALA A 42 1.19 -18.32 -6.17
N ASN A 43 0.85 -19.43 -6.83
CA ASN A 43 -0.53 -19.90 -6.93
C ASN A 43 -1.11 -20.27 -5.56
N GLN A 44 -0.35 -20.96 -4.69
CA GLN A 44 -0.78 -21.28 -3.33
C GLN A 44 -1.07 -20.03 -2.51
N PHE A 45 -0.24 -18.99 -2.62
CA PHE A 45 -0.51 -17.71 -1.94
C PHE A 45 -1.73 -17.00 -2.52
N HIS A 46 -1.94 -17.06 -3.84
CA HIS A 46 -3.15 -16.52 -4.46
C HIS A 46 -4.41 -17.16 -3.87
N GLU A 47 -4.46 -18.49 -3.81
CA GLU A 47 -5.58 -19.24 -3.24
C GLU A 47 -5.78 -18.96 -1.74
N THR A 48 -4.68 -18.89 -0.99
CA THR A 48 -4.71 -18.57 0.44
C THR A 48 -5.36 -17.20 0.70
N PHE A 49 -4.93 -16.16 -0.01
CA PHE A 49 -5.46 -14.81 0.19
C PHE A 49 -6.83 -14.62 -0.45
N GLU A 50 -7.21 -15.38 -1.46
CA GLU A 50 -8.58 -15.44 -1.95
C GLU A 50 -9.54 -16.02 -0.91
N ASP A 51 -9.14 -17.09 -0.22
CA ASP A 51 -9.92 -17.65 0.88
C ASP A 51 -10.06 -16.66 2.06
N ILE A 52 -8.96 -16.03 2.47
CA ILE A 52 -8.96 -15.01 3.53
C ILE A 52 -9.88 -13.85 3.16
N GLU A 53 -9.77 -13.30 1.96
CA GLU A 53 -10.62 -12.21 1.47
C GLU A 53 -12.10 -12.63 1.52
N ARG A 54 -12.44 -13.78 0.98
CA ARG A 54 -13.81 -14.33 0.98
C ARG A 54 -14.34 -14.50 2.40
N ARG A 55 -13.58 -15.08 3.31
CA ARG A 55 -13.96 -15.28 4.72
C ARG A 55 -14.12 -13.96 5.46
N SER A 56 -13.30 -12.96 5.18
CA SER A 56 -13.40 -11.65 5.80
C SER A 56 -14.76 -10.98 5.55
N HIS A 57 -15.37 -11.24 4.39
CA HIS A 57 -16.69 -10.71 4.03
C HIS A 57 -17.84 -11.42 4.75
N SER A 58 -17.62 -12.61 5.34
CA SER A 58 -18.63 -13.29 6.16
C SER A 58 -18.77 -12.71 7.57
N PHE A 59 -17.75 -11.98 8.06
CA PHE A 59 -17.79 -11.30 9.35
C PHE A 59 -18.49 -9.93 9.24
N GLN A 60 -19.19 -9.55 10.32
CA GLN A 60 -19.91 -8.29 10.44
C GLN A 60 -19.28 -7.41 11.54
N ALA A 61 -19.67 -6.14 11.59
CA ALA A 61 -19.16 -5.18 12.57
C ALA A 61 -19.49 -5.52 14.04
N ASP A 62 -20.47 -6.39 14.25
CA ASP A 62 -20.89 -6.92 15.56
C ASP A 62 -20.37 -8.33 15.86
N THR A 63 -19.46 -8.87 15.03
CA THR A 63 -18.79 -10.14 15.31
C THR A 63 -18.00 -10.04 16.62
N ASP A 64 -17.99 -11.14 17.37
CA ASP A 64 -17.25 -11.21 18.63
C ASP A 64 -15.78 -10.82 18.45
N PRO A 65 -15.25 -9.87 19.24
CA PRO A 65 -13.86 -9.41 19.13
C PRO A 65 -12.82 -10.53 19.28
N GLN A 66 -13.10 -11.56 20.09
CA GLN A 66 -12.16 -12.68 20.25
C GLN A 66 -12.06 -13.52 18.96
N THR A 67 -13.17 -13.71 18.26
CA THR A 67 -13.20 -14.36 16.95
C THR A 67 -12.33 -13.58 15.93
N ILE A 68 -12.43 -12.25 15.94
CA ILE A 68 -11.62 -11.41 15.04
C ILE A 68 -10.14 -11.43 15.44
N ARG A 69 -9.79 -11.50 16.75
CA ARG A 69 -8.39 -11.67 17.18
C ARG A 69 -7.77 -12.97 16.68
N GLN A 70 -8.53 -14.06 16.71
CA GLN A 70 -8.09 -15.35 16.16
C GLN A 70 -7.90 -15.28 14.65
N PHE A 71 -8.84 -14.65 13.94
CA PHE A 71 -8.74 -14.45 12.50
C PHE A 71 -7.55 -13.54 12.13
N ASN A 72 -7.34 -12.43 12.84
CA ASN A 72 -6.14 -11.59 12.67
C ASN A 72 -4.84 -12.39 12.83
N SER A 73 -4.78 -13.31 13.80
CA SER A 73 -3.58 -14.13 14.04
C SER A 73 -3.34 -15.12 12.90
N GLU A 74 -4.41 -15.71 12.34
CA GLU A 74 -4.32 -16.55 11.14
C GLU A 74 -3.82 -15.77 9.93
N VAL A 75 -4.42 -14.61 9.68
CA VAL A 75 -4.05 -13.73 8.56
C VAL A 75 -2.62 -13.20 8.72
N HIS A 76 -2.23 -12.84 9.94
CA HIS A 76 -0.84 -12.44 10.24
C HIS A 76 0.15 -13.55 9.86
N ASN A 77 -0.14 -14.79 10.21
CA ASN A 77 0.72 -15.93 9.86
C ASN A 77 0.83 -16.08 8.33
N ALA A 78 -0.27 -15.97 7.59
CA ALA A 78 -0.24 -15.97 6.13
C ALA A 78 0.59 -14.80 5.55
N ALA A 79 0.47 -13.60 6.16
CA ALA A 79 1.24 -12.43 5.76
C ALA A 79 2.75 -12.58 6.00
N VAL A 80 3.16 -13.24 7.09
CA VAL A 80 4.56 -13.62 7.36
C VAL A 80 5.09 -14.55 6.27
N HIS A 81 4.33 -15.56 5.88
CA HIS A 81 4.76 -16.52 4.87
C HIS A 81 4.89 -15.91 3.47
N ILE A 82 3.91 -15.09 3.03
CA ILE A 82 4.03 -14.43 1.71
C ILE A 82 5.15 -13.39 1.72
N TRP A 83 5.38 -12.68 2.83
CA TRP A 83 6.53 -11.80 2.96
C TRP A 83 7.85 -12.57 2.78
N ALA A 84 8.01 -13.70 3.46
CA ALA A 84 9.20 -14.56 3.34
C ALA A 84 9.40 -15.07 1.90
N PHE A 85 8.33 -15.47 1.22
CA PHE A 85 8.36 -15.84 -0.20
C PHE A 85 8.85 -14.69 -1.09
N LYS A 86 8.30 -13.49 -0.94
CA LYS A 86 8.71 -12.30 -1.68
C LYS A 86 10.19 -11.97 -1.44
N ARG A 87 10.65 -12.06 -0.18
CA ARG A 87 12.08 -11.86 0.17
C ARG A 87 12.99 -12.93 -0.42
N LYS A 88 12.53 -14.19 -0.48
CA LYS A 88 13.24 -15.28 -1.19
C LYS A 88 13.39 -14.94 -2.67
N VAL A 89 12.32 -14.56 -3.35
CA VAL A 89 12.34 -14.19 -4.79
C VAL A 89 13.30 -13.03 -5.02
N LEU A 90 13.22 -11.96 -4.22
CA LEU A 90 14.16 -10.84 -4.32
C LEU A 90 15.61 -11.29 -4.16
N GLY A 91 15.88 -12.12 -3.17
CA GLY A 91 17.23 -12.67 -2.95
C GLY A 91 17.74 -13.50 -4.13
N LEU A 92 16.90 -14.27 -4.80
CA LEU A 92 17.28 -15.02 -6.01
C LEU A 92 17.62 -14.07 -7.18
N ILE A 93 16.83 -13.01 -7.38
CA ILE A 93 17.11 -12.02 -8.43
C ILE A 93 18.43 -11.30 -8.18
N LEU A 94 18.64 -10.80 -6.95
CA LEU A 94 19.84 -10.04 -6.58
C LEU A 94 21.13 -10.87 -6.65
N ARG A 95 21.05 -12.19 -6.53
CA ARG A 95 22.18 -13.12 -6.72
C ARG A 95 22.31 -13.67 -8.14
N CYS A 96 21.56 -13.11 -9.10
CA CYS A 96 21.53 -13.59 -10.49
C CYS A 96 21.13 -15.08 -10.63
N GLN A 97 20.40 -15.64 -9.66
CA GLN A 97 19.91 -17.02 -9.65
C GLN A 97 18.54 -17.17 -10.32
N LEU A 98 17.88 -16.04 -10.66
CA LEU A 98 16.62 -15.98 -11.38
C LEU A 98 16.76 -14.99 -12.55
N PRO A 99 17.55 -15.31 -13.59
CA PRO A 99 17.75 -14.43 -14.73
C PRO A 99 16.54 -14.44 -15.68
N GLY A 100 16.25 -13.31 -16.28
CA GLY A 100 15.11 -13.14 -17.20
C GLY A 100 13.76 -13.02 -16.48
N GLY A 101 12.68 -13.11 -17.22
CA GLY A 101 11.33 -12.83 -16.72
C GLY A 101 11.07 -11.33 -16.54
N ASN A 102 9.94 -10.99 -15.91
CA ASN A 102 9.48 -9.61 -15.74
C ASN A 102 9.47 -9.15 -14.26
N ASN A 103 9.92 -10.00 -13.33
CA ASN A 103 10.08 -9.65 -11.92
C ASN A 103 11.41 -8.93 -11.72
N PHE A 104 11.39 -7.61 -11.61
CA PHE A 104 12.60 -6.81 -11.34
C PHE A 104 12.72 -6.43 -9.86
N PRO A 105 13.95 -6.15 -9.34
CA PRO A 105 14.20 -5.99 -7.90
C PRO A 105 13.29 -4.97 -7.22
N LEU A 106 13.08 -3.78 -7.81
CA LEU A 106 12.26 -2.74 -7.20
C LEU A 106 10.80 -3.17 -7.01
N LEU A 107 10.22 -3.91 -7.98
CA LEU A 107 8.87 -4.45 -7.87
C LEU A 107 8.78 -5.46 -6.73
N VAL A 108 9.73 -6.41 -6.66
CA VAL A 108 9.69 -7.45 -5.63
C VAL A 108 9.97 -6.89 -4.24
N ASP A 109 10.82 -5.87 -4.11
CA ASP A 109 11.03 -5.14 -2.87
C ASP A 109 9.77 -4.39 -2.44
N HIS A 110 9.12 -3.68 -3.37
CA HIS A 110 7.88 -2.95 -3.15
C HIS A 110 6.78 -3.86 -2.58
N VAL A 111 6.43 -4.93 -3.27
CA VAL A 111 5.40 -5.88 -2.78
C VAL A 111 5.81 -6.59 -1.49
N SER A 112 7.12 -6.70 -1.20
CA SER A 112 7.62 -7.21 0.08
C SER A 112 7.37 -6.22 1.22
N ARG A 113 7.59 -4.92 0.99
CA ARG A 113 7.35 -3.86 1.99
C ARG A 113 5.87 -3.78 2.36
N GLU A 114 4.98 -3.95 1.39
CA GLU A 114 3.54 -3.98 1.65
C GLU A 114 3.11 -5.21 2.46
N ALA A 115 3.67 -6.38 2.18
CA ALA A 115 3.40 -7.56 3.01
C ALA A 115 3.94 -7.38 4.44
N ASN A 116 5.10 -6.71 4.61
CA ASN A 116 5.63 -6.35 5.91
C ASN A 116 4.75 -5.35 6.66
N TYR A 117 4.26 -4.34 5.96
CA TYR A 117 3.33 -3.37 6.51
C TYR A 117 2.05 -4.06 7.01
N PHE A 118 1.44 -4.88 6.17
CA PHE A 118 0.20 -5.59 6.53
C PHE A 118 0.35 -6.47 7.77
N ARG A 119 1.42 -7.28 7.86
CA ARG A 119 1.66 -8.11 9.05
C ARG A 119 1.84 -7.27 10.32
N ASN A 120 2.57 -6.13 10.23
CA ASN A 120 2.79 -5.23 11.36
C ASN A 120 1.47 -4.59 11.83
N ARG A 121 0.61 -4.16 10.89
CA ARG A 121 -0.73 -3.64 11.22
C ARG A 121 -1.59 -4.64 11.96
N LEU A 122 -1.58 -5.92 11.57
CA LEU A 122 -2.32 -6.98 12.27
C LEU A 122 -1.77 -7.23 13.69
N GLU A 123 -0.45 -7.18 13.86
CA GLU A 123 0.19 -7.31 15.17
C GLU A 123 -0.18 -6.15 16.09
N GLU A 124 -0.14 -4.91 15.59
CA GLU A 124 -0.55 -3.71 16.34
C GLU A 124 -2.01 -3.79 16.78
N LEU A 125 -2.92 -4.15 15.86
CA LEU A 125 -4.33 -4.34 16.17
C LEU A 125 -4.54 -5.38 17.26
N ASN A 126 -3.90 -6.55 17.16
CA ASN A 126 -4.04 -7.61 18.15
C ASN A 126 -3.43 -7.25 19.51
N SER A 127 -2.33 -6.49 19.52
CA SER A 127 -1.70 -6.04 20.78
C SER A 127 -2.41 -4.87 21.45
N GLY A 128 -3.33 -4.19 20.73
CA GLY A 128 -4.01 -2.99 21.20
C GLY A 128 -3.08 -1.78 21.38
N ARG A 129 -1.87 -1.85 20.83
CA ARG A 129 -0.94 -0.70 20.84
C ARG A 129 -1.48 0.41 19.96
N LEU A 130 -1.59 1.61 20.53
CA LEU A 130 -1.94 2.82 19.81
C LEU A 130 -0.69 3.68 19.67
N GLU A 131 -0.31 3.93 18.43
CA GLU A 131 0.74 4.89 18.14
C GLU A 131 0.22 6.32 18.33
N PRO A 132 1.03 7.25 18.89
CA PRO A 132 0.66 8.66 18.96
C PRO A 132 0.36 9.22 17.57
N LEU A 133 -0.72 10.01 17.45
CA LEU A 133 -1.18 10.51 16.14
C LEU A 133 -0.08 11.21 15.30
N PRO A 134 0.81 12.05 15.87
CA PRO A 134 1.87 12.66 15.08
C PRO A 134 2.87 11.65 14.49
N ASP A 135 3.15 10.56 15.22
CA ASP A 135 4.05 9.51 14.78
C ASP A 135 3.38 8.68 13.68
N ALA A 136 2.12 8.27 13.89
CA ALA A 136 1.32 7.58 12.91
C ALA A 136 1.19 8.36 11.59
N ILE A 137 1.00 9.69 11.64
CA ILE A 137 0.94 10.52 10.43
C ILE A 137 2.24 10.40 9.64
N ILE A 138 3.39 10.47 10.29
CA ILE A 138 4.68 10.42 9.60
C ILE A 138 4.95 9.03 9.05
N ASP A 139 4.78 7.98 9.84
CA ASP A 139 5.08 6.62 9.44
C ASP A 139 4.20 6.16 8.28
N GLU A 140 2.92 6.49 8.31
CA GLU A 140 2.00 6.23 7.19
C GLU A 140 2.39 7.01 5.94
N ASN A 141 2.78 8.29 6.07
CA ASN A 141 3.21 9.08 4.92
C ASN A 141 4.53 8.56 4.34
N VAL A 142 5.54 8.24 5.15
CA VAL A 142 6.80 7.65 4.65
C VAL A 142 6.52 6.36 3.86
N PHE A 143 5.65 5.50 4.38
CA PHE A 143 5.27 4.26 3.71
C PHE A 143 4.54 4.52 2.39
N PHE A 144 3.41 5.24 2.42
CA PHE A 144 2.57 5.42 1.24
C PHE A 144 3.18 6.34 0.17
N LEU A 145 3.96 7.37 0.54
CA LEU A 145 4.66 8.21 -0.43
C LEU A 145 5.68 7.38 -1.22
N LYS A 146 6.40 6.46 -0.54
CA LYS A 146 7.29 5.52 -1.21
C LYS A 146 6.54 4.59 -2.16
N ILE A 147 5.38 4.07 -1.75
CA ILE A 147 4.50 3.25 -2.59
C ILE A 147 4.06 4.04 -3.84
N MET A 148 3.62 5.29 -3.68
CA MET A 148 3.18 6.13 -4.79
C MET A 148 4.31 6.44 -5.79
N ALA A 149 5.51 6.76 -5.30
CA ALA A 149 6.70 6.97 -6.12
C ALA A 149 7.05 5.72 -6.95
N ASP A 150 7.00 4.55 -6.33
CA ASP A 150 7.28 3.28 -7.01
C ASP A 150 6.24 2.96 -8.08
N HIS A 151 4.94 3.19 -7.80
CA HIS A 151 3.87 3.02 -8.79
C HIS A 151 4.09 3.87 -10.04
N ALA A 152 4.49 5.13 -9.87
CA ALA A 152 4.81 6.00 -11.00
C ALA A 152 5.98 5.45 -11.83
N LYS A 153 7.02 4.91 -11.17
CA LYS A 153 8.15 4.23 -11.84
C LYS A 153 7.70 2.99 -12.59
N PHE A 154 6.79 2.18 -12.02
CA PHE A 154 6.26 0.98 -12.69
C PHE A 154 5.41 1.32 -13.91
N ILE A 155 4.55 2.34 -13.80
CA ILE A 155 3.75 2.82 -14.94
C ILE A 155 4.70 3.26 -16.06
N GLY A 156 5.69 4.11 -15.77
CA GLY A 156 6.67 4.56 -16.76
C GLY A 156 7.48 3.42 -17.39
N HIS A 157 7.79 2.37 -16.63
CA HIS A 157 8.52 1.19 -17.09
C HIS A 157 7.69 0.28 -18.01
N LEU A 158 6.39 0.17 -17.76
CA LEU A 158 5.49 -0.75 -18.46
C LEU A 158 4.73 -0.08 -19.63
N LEU A 159 4.79 1.24 -19.77
CA LEU A 159 4.32 1.95 -20.95
C LEU A 159 5.23 1.65 -22.15
N ASP A 160 4.66 1.60 -23.36
CA ASP A 160 5.49 1.58 -24.57
C ASP A 160 6.35 2.85 -24.65
N PRO A 161 7.64 2.74 -24.98
CA PRO A 161 8.54 3.91 -25.08
C PRO A 161 8.06 4.98 -26.07
N SER A 162 7.16 4.65 -27.00
CA SER A 162 6.55 5.63 -27.93
C SER A 162 5.46 6.49 -27.29
N GLU A 163 4.96 6.13 -26.10
CA GLU A 163 4.03 6.93 -25.29
C GLU A 163 4.76 8.03 -24.50
N ARG A 164 5.57 8.83 -25.20
CA ARG A 164 6.55 9.76 -24.63
C ARG A 164 5.98 10.71 -23.58
N LYS A 165 4.77 11.26 -23.81
CA LYS A 165 4.12 12.19 -22.88
C LYS A 165 3.72 11.52 -21.58
N LEU A 166 3.18 10.31 -21.65
CA LEU A 166 2.76 9.56 -20.46
C LEU A 166 3.96 9.03 -19.67
N VAL A 167 5.03 8.60 -20.36
CA VAL A 167 6.30 8.20 -19.73
C VAL A 167 6.91 9.39 -18.97
N GLU A 168 6.95 10.59 -19.59
CA GLU A 168 7.46 11.80 -18.94
C GLU A 168 6.59 12.19 -17.73
N GLN A 169 5.28 12.17 -17.85
CA GLN A 169 4.36 12.48 -16.76
C GLN A 169 4.51 11.49 -15.58
N ALA A 170 4.69 10.19 -15.87
CA ALA A 170 4.98 9.20 -14.85
C ALA A 170 6.33 9.46 -14.13
N ARG A 171 7.34 9.92 -14.87
CA ARG A 171 8.64 10.32 -14.33
C ARG A 171 8.53 11.52 -13.39
N GLU A 172 7.79 12.55 -13.79
CA GLU A 172 7.53 13.73 -12.96
C GLU A 172 6.85 13.34 -11.66
N PHE A 173 5.77 12.55 -11.70
CA PHE A 173 5.14 12.03 -10.48
C PHE A 173 6.12 11.27 -9.58
N SER A 174 6.99 10.43 -10.16
CA SER A 174 7.94 9.68 -9.33
C SER A 174 8.91 10.60 -8.58
N GLN A 175 9.35 11.69 -9.19
CA GLN A 175 10.24 12.69 -8.57
C GLN A 175 9.53 13.49 -7.49
N ASP A 176 8.29 13.91 -7.75
CA ASP A 176 7.48 14.64 -6.78
C ASP A 176 7.24 13.80 -5.52
N PHE A 177 6.88 12.52 -5.68
CA PHE A 177 6.64 11.64 -4.53
C PHE A 177 7.93 11.23 -3.80
N ASP A 178 9.05 11.06 -4.48
CA ASP A 178 10.36 10.89 -3.83
C ASP A 178 10.70 12.15 -3.00
N THR A 179 10.40 13.36 -3.49
CA THR A 179 10.61 14.61 -2.75
C THR A 179 9.72 14.70 -1.51
N LEU A 180 8.42 14.42 -1.63
CA LEU A 180 7.49 14.39 -0.51
C LEU A 180 7.89 13.36 0.55
N MET A 181 8.40 12.20 0.14
CA MET A 181 8.91 11.19 1.05
C MET A 181 10.12 11.70 1.85
N TYR A 182 11.07 12.38 1.21
CA TYR A 182 12.20 13.00 1.92
C TYR A 182 11.75 14.08 2.89
N GLN A 183 10.75 14.90 2.52
CA GLN A 183 10.15 15.88 3.45
C GLN A 183 9.52 15.21 4.67
N ALA A 184 8.87 14.05 4.52
CA ALA A 184 8.33 13.28 5.64
C ALA A 184 9.45 12.82 6.58
N ILE A 185 10.57 12.32 6.04
CA ILE A 185 11.74 11.87 6.80
C ILE A 185 12.37 13.05 7.55
N ASP A 186 12.57 14.18 6.88
CA ASP A 186 13.11 15.40 7.49
C ASP A 186 12.22 15.91 8.61
N LEU A 187 10.90 15.95 8.38
CA LEU A 187 9.93 16.35 9.40
C LEU A 187 9.97 15.42 10.62
N SER A 188 10.14 14.10 10.38
CA SER A 188 10.32 13.11 11.47
C SER A 188 11.54 13.40 12.33
N SER A 189 12.67 13.77 11.71
CA SER A 189 13.93 14.01 12.43
C SER A 189 13.96 15.36 13.16
N MET A 190 13.26 16.37 12.64
CA MET A 190 13.30 17.75 13.17
C MET A 190 12.28 18.02 14.28
N ARG A 191 11.18 17.27 14.36
CA ARG A 191 10.13 17.54 15.34
C ARG A 191 10.46 16.93 16.70
N PRO A 192 10.05 17.59 17.81
CA PRO A 192 10.03 16.97 19.13
C PRO A 192 9.09 15.76 19.13
N GLN A 193 9.50 14.68 19.82
CA GLN A 193 8.70 13.45 19.89
C GLN A 193 7.27 13.72 20.38
N SER A 194 6.31 13.06 19.74
CA SER A 194 4.88 13.02 20.13
C SER A 194 4.18 14.39 20.21
N GLN A 195 4.76 15.46 19.64
CA GLN A 195 4.12 16.75 19.59
C GLN A 195 3.46 17.03 18.25
N THR A 196 2.20 17.50 18.29
CA THR A 196 1.52 18.03 17.12
C THR A 196 2.12 19.38 16.74
N HIS A 197 2.65 19.49 15.55
CA HIS A 197 3.23 20.72 15.02
C HIS A 197 2.33 21.29 13.91
N PRO A 198 2.19 22.62 13.77
CA PRO A 198 1.43 23.22 12.68
C PRO A 198 1.83 22.74 11.28
N LEU A 199 3.12 22.44 11.09
CA LEU A 199 3.65 21.89 9.83
C LEU A 199 3.06 20.53 9.46
N LEU A 200 2.62 19.70 10.40
CA LEU A 200 1.98 18.42 10.09
C LEU A 200 0.67 18.59 9.31
N SER A 201 -0.12 19.60 9.67
CA SER A 201 -1.37 19.88 8.95
C SER A 201 -1.11 20.32 7.52
N GLN A 202 -0.15 21.26 7.33
CA GLN A 202 0.26 21.69 6.00
C GLN A 202 0.80 20.52 5.17
N PHE A 203 1.66 19.69 5.77
CA PHE A 203 2.24 18.53 5.11
C PHE A 203 1.17 17.51 4.65
N VAL A 204 0.16 17.24 5.50
CA VAL A 204 -0.97 16.36 5.13
C VAL A 204 -1.77 16.97 3.96
N ASP A 205 -2.00 18.28 3.97
CA ASP A 205 -2.73 18.97 2.90
C ASP A 205 -1.96 18.92 1.57
N GLU A 206 -0.66 19.16 1.57
CA GLU A 206 0.21 19.09 0.38
C GLU A 206 0.21 17.68 -0.20
N ASN A 207 0.39 16.65 0.64
CA ASN A 207 0.35 15.26 0.22
C ASN A 207 -1.01 14.89 -0.37
N ARG A 208 -2.11 15.34 0.23
CA ARG A 208 -3.46 15.08 -0.27
C ARG A 208 -3.67 15.62 -1.68
N VAL A 209 -3.17 16.84 -1.98
CA VAL A 209 -3.24 17.42 -3.33
C VAL A 209 -2.45 16.59 -4.33
N SER A 210 -1.23 16.21 -4.00
CA SER A 210 -0.34 15.44 -4.88
C SER A 210 -0.88 14.02 -5.12
N VAL A 211 -1.37 13.35 -4.06
CA VAL A 211 -1.95 12.00 -4.18
C VAL A 211 -3.23 12.03 -5.00
N LYS A 212 -4.06 13.06 -4.87
CA LYS A 212 -5.25 13.22 -5.70
C LYS A 212 -4.89 13.36 -7.19
N SER A 213 -3.88 14.15 -7.49
CA SER A 213 -3.39 14.32 -8.88
C SER A 213 -2.89 12.99 -9.46
N LEU A 214 -2.07 12.24 -8.71
CA LEU A 214 -1.59 10.92 -9.13
C LEU A 214 -2.74 9.91 -9.25
N ARG A 215 -3.71 9.91 -8.33
CA ARG A 215 -4.89 9.06 -8.40
C ARG A 215 -5.69 9.31 -9.67
N ASP A 216 -5.90 10.57 -10.04
CA ASP A 216 -6.63 10.95 -11.25
C ASP A 216 -5.86 10.53 -12.52
N PHE A 217 -4.53 10.66 -12.52
CA PHE A 217 -3.68 10.12 -13.58
C PHE A 217 -3.80 8.58 -13.69
N LYS A 218 -3.73 7.84 -12.57
CA LYS A 218 -3.89 6.37 -12.53
C LYS A 218 -5.27 5.95 -13.03
N LYS A 219 -6.34 6.69 -12.65
CA LYS A 219 -7.69 6.43 -13.14
C LYS A 219 -7.76 6.56 -14.65
N THR A 220 -7.24 7.67 -15.19
CA THR A 220 -7.21 7.90 -16.64
C THR A 220 -6.41 6.82 -17.37
N ALA A 221 -5.24 6.44 -16.83
CA ALA A 221 -4.41 5.38 -17.40
C ALA A 221 -5.13 4.03 -17.39
N ARG A 222 -5.80 3.68 -16.29
CA ARG A 222 -6.62 2.47 -16.19
C ARG A 222 -7.71 2.44 -17.26
N ASP A 223 -8.51 3.50 -17.35
CA ASP A 223 -9.62 3.59 -18.31
C ASP A 223 -9.10 3.48 -19.77
N LEU A 224 -7.97 4.13 -20.10
CA LEU A 224 -7.33 4.02 -21.41
C LEU A 224 -6.73 2.64 -21.71
N ILE A 225 -6.24 1.92 -20.70
CA ILE A 225 -5.73 0.55 -20.84
C ILE A 225 -6.90 -0.41 -21.11
N GLU A 226 -7.99 -0.28 -20.36
CA GLU A 226 -9.20 -1.11 -20.54
C GLU A 226 -9.83 -0.90 -21.93
N GLU A 227 -9.79 0.33 -22.45
CA GLU A 227 -10.28 0.67 -23.79
C GLU A 227 -9.28 0.39 -24.93
N CYS A 228 -8.11 -0.18 -24.64
CA CYS A 228 -7.02 -0.39 -25.62
C CYS A 228 -6.58 0.88 -26.35
N ARG A 229 -6.61 2.03 -25.67
CA ARG A 229 -6.27 3.37 -26.24
C ARG A 229 -4.88 3.84 -25.86
N ILE A 230 -4.10 3.02 -25.16
CA ILE A 230 -2.73 3.31 -24.75
C ILE A 230 -1.84 2.11 -25.07
N LYS A 231 -0.65 2.35 -25.58
CA LYS A 231 0.33 1.29 -25.84
C LYS A 231 1.10 0.96 -24.56
N SER A 232 0.89 -0.22 -24.03
CA SER A 232 1.56 -0.67 -22.82
C SER A 232 1.53 -2.18 -22.69
N ILE A 233 2.35 -2.72 -21.80
CA ILE A 233 2.27 -4.10 -21.32
C ILE A 233 1.64 -4.18 -19.91
N ILE A 234 1.01 -3.09 -19.46
CA ILE A 234 0.34 -3.04 -18.16
C ILE A 234 -0.90 -3.92 -18.20
N HIS A 235 -0.96 -4.92 -17.31
CA HIS A 235 -2.16 -5.72 -17.13
C HIS A 235 -3.29 -4.83 -16.55
N PRO A 236 -4.55 -4.90 -17.06
CA PRO A 236 -5.66 -4.08 -16.55
C PRO A 236 -5.85 -4.19 -15.02
N LEU A 237 -5.70 -5.40 -14.46
CA LEU A 237 -5.75 -5.60 -13.01
C LEU A 237 -4.67 -4.81 -12.26
N LEU A 238 -3.45 -4.66 -12.83
CA LEU A 238 -2.39 -3.86 -12.21
C LEU A 238 -2.76 -2.37 -12.22
N ALA A 239 -3.36 -1.88 -13.30
CA ALA A 239 -3.83 -0.50 -13.39
C ALA A 239 -4.91 -0.19 -12.34
N ASP A 240 -5.87 -1.10 -12.13
CA ASP A 240 -6.89 -0.98 -11.07
C ASP A 240 -6.28 -1.12 -9.67
N HIS A 241 -5.35 -2.03 -9.47
CA HIS A 241 -4.63 -2.25 -8.22
C HIS A 241 -3.96 -0.95 -7.72
N VAL A 242 -3.08 -0.36 -8.53
CA VAL A 242 -2.35 0.87 -8.14
C VAL A 242 -3.29 2.08 -7.97
N PHE A 243 -4.43 2.10 -8.67
CA PHE A 243 -5.47 3.11 -8.46
C PHE A 243 -6.12 2.97 -7.08
N ARG A 244 -6.52 1.75 -6.69
CA ARG A 244 -7.15 1.49 -5.37
C ARG A 244 -6.21 1.80 -4.20
N GLU A 245 -4.91 1.59 -4.35
CA GLU A 245 -3.95 1.96 -3.31
C GLU A 245 -3.80 3.48 -3.17
N ALA A 246 -3.90 4.23 -4.26
CA ALA A 246 -3.98 5.70 -4.18
C ALA A 246 -5.27 6.17 -3.49
N GLU A 247 -6.42 5.53 -3.75
CA GLU A 247 -7.68 5.77 -3.03
C GLU A 247 -7.53 5.46 -1.53
N ARG A 248 -6.85 4.34 -1.18
CA ARG A 248 -6.58 3.99 0.23
C ARG A 248 -5.75 5.06 0.92
N PHE A 249 -4.70 5.55 0.27
CA PHE A 249 -3.87 6.61 0.85
C PHE A 249 -4.64 7.93 1.02
N LEU A 250 -5.45 8.33 0.05
CA LEU A 250 -6.34 9.49 0.20
C LEU A 250 -7.28 9.35 1.39
N PHE A 251 -7.89 8.18 1.58
CA PHE A 251 -8.74 7.91 2.73
C PHE A 251 -8.00 8.09 4.06
N ILE A 252 -6.75 7.61 4.15
CA ILE A 252 -5.90 7.76 5.35
C ILE A 252 -5.56 9.25 5.59
N LEU A 253 -5.19 10.00 4.55
CA LEU A 253 -4.92 11.43 4.65
C LEU A 253 -6.15 12.24 5.10
N ASP A 254 -7.34 11.88 4.61
CA ASP A 254 -8.60 12.50 5.04
C ASP A 254 -8.94 12.19 6.51
N MET A 255 -8.58 11.01 7.01
CA MET A 255 -8.70 10.69 8.44
C MET A 255 -7.75 11.54 9.29
N PHE A 256 -6.50 11.71 8.85
CA PHE A 256 -5.53 12.54 9.54
C PHE A 256 -5.94 14.01 9.59
N ASP A 257 -6.40 14.57 8.48
CA ASP A 257 -6.88 15.95 8.42
C ASP A 257 -8.04 16.20 9.41
N ARG A 258 -9.02 15.29 9.45
CA ARG A 258 -10.13 15.37 10.43
C ARG A 258 -9.63 15.29 11.87
N SER A 259 -8.69 14.42 12.17
CA SER A 259 -8.13 14.26 13.51
C SER A 259 -7.35 15.50 13.96
N LEU A 260 -6.55 16.08 13.07
CA LEU A 260 -5.80 17.31 13.33
C LEU A 260 -6.72 18.53 13.50
N SER A 261 -7.78 18.63 12.73
CA SER A 261 -8.79 19.69 12.81
C SER A 261 -9.57 19.64 14.13
N GLY A 262 -9.97 18.43 14.59
CA GLY A 262 -10.62 18.24 15.89
C GLY A 262 -9.75 18.66 17.08
N MET A 263 -8.43 18.41 17.02
CA MET A 263 -7.49 18.87 18.05
C MET A 263 -7.35 20.39 18.10
N LYS A 264 -7.47 21.10 16.96
CA LYS A 264 -7.42 22.58 16.92
C LYS A 264 -8.63 23.22 17.60
N VAL A 265 -9.82 22.62 17.47
CA VAL A 265 -11.06 23.09 18.10
C VAL A 265 -10.97 22.96 19.62
N ASN A 266 -10.58 21.80 20.15
CA ASN A 266 -10.43 21.56 21.59
C ASN A 266 -9.39 22.47 22.24
N LYS A 267 -8.29 22.83 21.56
CA LYS A 267 -7.30 23.77 22.09
C LYS A 267 -7.85 25.20 22.21
N LYS A 268 -8.73 25.64 21.32
CA LYS A 268 -9.35 26.97 21.41
C LYS A 268 -10.37 27.07 22.54
N GLU A 269 -11.10 25.97 22.82
CA GLU A 269 -12.08 25.95 23.93
C GLU A 269 -11.44 25.92 25.32
N ILE A 270 -10.21 25.40 25.45
CA ILE A 270 -9.47 25.35 26.74
C ILE A 270 -8.76 26.67 27.03
N MET A 271 -8.55 27.56 26.05
CA MET A 271 -7.88 28.85 26.20
C MET A 271 -8.84 30.02 26.38
N HIS A 272 -10.13 29.79 26.55
CA HIS A 272 -11.20 30.71 26.92
C HIS A 272 -11.87 30.26 28.23
#